data_79abdaca9a1297dd42234b955b99de2f
#
_entry.id   79abdaca9a1297dd42234b955b99de2f
#
_cell.length_a   1.000
_cell.length_b   1.000
_cell.length_c   1.000
_cell.angle_alpha   90.00
_cell.angle_beta   90.00
_cell.angle_gamma   90.00
#
_symmetry.space_group_name_H-M   'P 1'
#
loop_
_entity.id
_entity.type
_entity.pdbx_description
1 polymer ?
#
loop_
_entity_poly.entity_id
_entity_poly.type
_entity_poly.pdbx_seq_one_letter_code
_entity_poly.pdbx_strand_id
1 'polypeptide(L)'
;QVERNLTVGDIIENKANDIKMTQVTAQNAQEAEILADQDIDMIITGSDWYEDVRSGAPNTFITAALFAGRYITNEEILEGAFKAAMAGADSVLTPRGMDVVEMLSNQGFAVQGHVGMVPSLSTQYGGIRTLGKTAEEAMKILKDMKRLEDAGAFGAEVECVAEDALIEIKKHTSLVINSLGAGSGGDVIFLFFEDICGET
;
A
#
# COMPACT_ATOMS: atom_id res chain seq x y z
N GLN A 1 10.99 22.88 -3.00
CA GLN A 1 9.79 22.03 -3.20
C GLN A 1 10.23 20.87 -4.07
N VAL A 2 10.00 19.65 -3.59
CA VAL A 2 10.35 18.45 -4.37
C VAL A 2 9.22 18.23 -5.37
N GLU A 3 9.54 18.08 -6.65
CA GLU A 3 8.58 17.76 -7.69
C GLU A 3 8.30 16.25 -7.66
N ARG A 4 7.03 15.86 -7.68
CA ARG A 4 6.58 14.47 -7.78
C ARG A 4 5.64 14.32 -8.97
N ASN A 5 5.66 13.14 -9.60
CA ASN A 5 4.71 12.80 -10.65
C ASN A 5 3.25 12.78 -10.13
N LEU A 6 3.05 12.34 -8.89
CA LEU A 6 1.77 12.32 -8.18
C LEU A 6 1.93 12.82 -6.74
N THR A 7 0.88 13.42 -6.22
CA THR A 7 0.68 13.69 -4.79
C THR A 7 -0.44 12.81 -4.24
N VAL A 8 -0.60 12.75 -2.91
CA VAL A 8 -1.75 12.06 -2.29
C VAL A 8 -3.07 12.65 -2.80
N GLY A 9 -3.12 13.98 -3.03
CA GLY A 9 -4.29 14.64 -3.60
C GLY A 9 -4.62 14.14 -5.00
N ASP A 10 -3.62 14.02 -5.88
CA ASP A 10 -3.80 13.50 -7.25
C ASP A 10 -4.27 12.04 -7.24
N ILE A 11 -3.73 11.22 -6.33
CA ILE A 11 -4.13 9.80 -6.19
C ILE A 11 -5.60 9.70 -5.77
N ILE A 12 -6.06 10.53 -4.83
CA ILE A 12 -7.45 10.58 -4.40
C ILE A 12 -8.36 11.09 -5.53
N GLU A 13 -7.93 12.11 -6.28
CA GLU A 13 -8.66 12.64 -7.43
C GLU A 13 -8.75 11.61 -8.56
N ASN A 14 -7.68 10.89 -8.86
CA ASN A 14 -7.68 9.80 -9.84
C ASN A 14 -8.70 8.72 -9.48
N LYS A 15 -8.76 8.32 -8.18
CA LYS A 15 -9.82 7.42 -7.71
C LYS A 15 -11.21 7.99 -7.96
N ALA A 16 -11.45 9.25 -7.64
CA ALA A 16 -12.76 9.88 -7.82
C ALA A 16 -13.19 9.94 -9.30
N ASN A 17 -12.23 10.04 -10.20
CA ASN A 17 -12.43 10.06 -11.67
C ASN A 17 -12.33 8.66 -12.32
N ASP A 18 -12.23 7.59 -11.54
CA ASP A 18 -12.03 6.19 -11.99
C ASP A 18 -10.82 6.01 -12.94
N ILE A 19 -9.77 6.80 -12.72
CA ILE A 19 -8.49 6.69 -13.42
C ILE A 19 -7.67 5.62 -12.72
N LYS A 20 -7.34 4.55 -13.43
CA LYS A 20 -6.51 3.46 -12.92
C LYS A 20 -5.05 3.88 -12.81
N MET A 21 -4.41 3.45 -11.75
CA MET A 21 -3.01 3.67 -11.46
C MET A 21 -2.27 2.34 -11.31
N THR A 22 -0.95 2.42 -11.34
CA THR A 22 -0.04 1.28 -11.19
C THR A 22 0.90 1.48 -10.02
N GLN A 23 1.22 0.41 -9.30
CA GLN A 23 2.24 0.37 -8.25
C GLN A 23 3.08 -0.89 -8.40
N VAL A 24 4.39 -0.75 -8.31
CA VAL A 24 5.33 -1.87 -8.39
C VAL A 24 6.35 -1.78 -7.26
N THR A 25 6.80 -2.93 -6.75
CA THR A 25 7.90 -2.99 -5.79
C THR A 25 9.23 -2.64 -6.45
N ALA A 26 10.15 -2.05 -5.69
CA ALA A 26 11.56 -1.93 -6.06
C ALA A 26 12.43 -2.12 -4.81
N GLN A 27 13.63 -2.70 -4.98
CA GLN A 27 14.56 -2.97 -3.90
C GLN A 27 15.91 -2.24 -4.07
N ASN A 28 16.13 -1.58 -5.20
CA ASN A 28 17.36 -0.84 -5.50
C ASN A 28 17.10 0.27 -6.50
N ALA A 29 18.13 1.12 -6.70
CA ALA A 29 18.07 2.27 -7.61
C ALA A 29 17.83 1.86 -9.06
N GLN A 30 18.41 0.76 -9.52
CA GLN A 30 18.29 0.31 -10.92
C GLN A 30 16.85 -0.15 -11.24
N GLU A 31 16.22 -0.91 -10.37
CA GLU A 31 14.80 -1.29 -10.52
C GLU A 31 13.91 -0.04 -10.52
N ALA A 32 14.16 0.89 -9.59
CA ALA A 32 13.41 2.14 -9.50
C ALA A 32 13.54 3.00 -10.75
N GLU A 33 14.73 3.13 -11.31
CA GLU A 33 15.00 3.86 -12.55
C GLU A 33 14.22 3.24 -13.73
N ILE A 34 14.28 1.91 -13.87
CA ILE A 34 13.54 1.19 -14.91
C ILE A 34 12.02 1.46 -14.78
N LEU A 35 11.48 1.38 -13.58
CA LEU A 35 10.04 1.62 -13.34
C LEU A 35 9.64 3.07 -13.65
N ALA A 36 10.47 4.03 -13.24
CA ALA A 36 10.24 5.45 -13.54
C ALA A 36 10.26 5.74 -15.05
N ASP A 37 11.18 5.09 -15.79
CA ASP A 37 11.29 5.22 -17.25
C ASP A 37 10.09 4.58 -18.01
N GLN A 38 9.36 3.67 -17.37
CA GLN A 38 8.17 3.01 -17.93
C GLN A 38 6.84 3.65 -17.47
N ASP A 39 6.89 4.87 -16.96
CA ASP A 39 5.71 5.61 -16.49
C ASP A 39 4.86 4.85 -15.45
N ILE A 40 5.51 4.04 -14.59
CA ILE A 40 4.83 3.46 -13.43
C ILE A 40 4.49 4.58 -12.45
N ASP A 41 3.22 4.65 -12.06
CA ASP A 41 2.69 5.77 -11.25
C ASP A 41 3.30 5.84 -9.86
N MET A 42 3.49 4.68 -9.21
CA MET A 42 3.95 4.60 -7.82
C MET A 42 4.90 3.43 -7.62
N ILE A 43 5.83 3.62 -6.71
CA ILE A 43 6.74 2.56 -6.23
C ILE A 43 6.48 2.31 -4.75
N ILE A 44 6.55 1.05 -4.32
CA ILE A 44 6.58 0.67 -2.92
C ILE A 44 7.87 -0.07 -2.61
N THR A 45 8.48 0.22 -1.47
CA THR A 45 9.75 -0.39 -1.07
C THR A 45 9.84 -0.59 0.43
N GLY A 46 10.63 -1.57 0.86
CA GLY A 46 10.91 -1.80 2.27
C GLY A 46 11.85 -0.76 2.87
N SER A 47 11.85 -0.69 4.18
CA SER A 47 12.61 0.30 4.95
C SER A 47 14.13 0.27 4.77
N ASP A 48 14.67 -0.82 4.24
CA ASP A 48 16.12 -0.96 4.03
C ASP A 48 16.59 -0.38 2.70
N TRP A 49 15.66 -0.12 1.77
CA TRP A 49 15.96 0.22 0.39
C TRP A 49 15.43 1.58 -0.06
N TYR A 50 14.62 2.30 0.75
CA TYR A 50 13.97 3.52 0.25
C TYR A 50 14.93 4.64 -0.14
N GLU A 51 16.11 4.77 0.50
CA GLU A 51 17.12 5.77 0.09
C GLU A 51 17.68 5.45 -1.29
N ASP A 52 18.02 4.19 -1.52
CA ASP A 52 18.53 3.70 -2.79
C ASP A 52 17.46 3.79 -3.89
N VAL A 53 16.25 3.30 -3.62
CA VAL A 53 15.10 3.39 -4.51
C VAL A 53 14.77 4.85 -4.86
N ARG A 54 14.79 5.77 -3.87
CA ARG A 54 14.59 7.20 -4.13
C ARG A 54 15.65 7.79 -5.05
N SER A 55 16.89 7.32 -4.95
CA SER A 55 17.97 7.80 -5.83
C SER A 55 17.74 7.43 -7.30
N GLY A 56 17.15 6.26 -7.57
CA GLY A 56 16.80 5.80 -8.92
C GLY A 56 15.51 6.43 -9.48
N ALA A 57 14.56 6.79 -8.61
CA ALA A 57 13.28 7.38 -9.02
C ALA A 57 13.01 8.70 -8.27
N PRO A 58 13.75 9.77 -8.58
CA PRO A 58 13.73 11.01 -7.78
C PRO A 58 12.37 11.71 -7.78
N ASN A 59 11.56 11.55 -8.81
CA ASN A 59 10.28 12.24 -8.99
C ASN A 59 9.04 11.32 -8.84
N THR A 60 9.22 10.00 -8.73
CA THR A 60 8.11 9.06 -8.60
C THR A 60 7.57 9.05 -7.16
N PHE A 61 6.26 8.91 -7.00
CA PHE A 61 5.64 8.71 -5.69
C PHE A 61 6.10 7.40 -5.07
N ILE A 62 6.70 7.46 -3.88
CA ILE A 62 7.23 6.27 -3.18
C ILE A 62 6.55 6.08 -1.84
N THR A 63 6.03 4.86 -1.62
CA THR A 63 5.53 4.37 -0.35
C THR A 63 6.61 3.56 0.36
N ALA A 64 6.91 3.88 1.62
CA ALA A 64 7.79 3.08 2.47
C ALA A 64 6.97 2.06 3.28
N ALA A 65 7.21 0.77 3.07
CA ALA A 65 6.58 -0.30 3.82
C ALA A 65 7.28 -0.52 5.17
N LEU A 66 6.53 -0.30 6.25
CA LEU A 66 6.98 -0.49 7.64
C LEU A 66 6.55 -1.87 8.14
N PHE A 67 7.30 -2.89 7.76
CA PHE A 67 6.97 -4.29 8.05
C PHE A 67 6.92 -4.61 9.54
N ALA A 68 5.88 -5.34 9.97
CA ALA A 68 5.65 -5.68 11.37
C ALA A 68 6.79 -6.48 12.04
N GLY A 69 7.54 -7.27 11.28
CA GLY A 69 8.67 -8.05 11.79
C GLY A 69 9.92 -7.21 12.09
N ARG A 70 9.99 -5.97 11.55
CA ARG A 70 11.11 -5.06 11.76
C ARG A 70 10.83 -4.01 12.84
N TYR A 71 9.58 -3.56 12.93
CA TYR A 71 9.15 -2.52 13.86
C TYR A 71 8.17 -3.12 14.86
N ILE A 72 8.69 -3.51 16.04
CA ILE A 72 7.94 -4.26 17.04
C ILE A 72 7.17 -3.32 17.97
N THR A 73 7.79 -2.22 18.39
CA THR A 73 7.20 -1.22 19.29
C THR A 73 6.62 -0.04 18.52
N ASN A 74 5.77 0.75 19.17
CA ASN A 74 5.20 1.96 18.58
C ASN A 74 6.27 3.04 18.38
N GLU A 75 7.27 3.10 19.24
CA GLU A 75 8.40 4.00 19.10
C GLU A 75 9.26 3.66 17.89
N GLU A 76 9.56 2.37 17.68
CA GLU A 76 10.34 1.92 16.53
C GLU A 76 9.63 2.21 15.20
N ILE A 77 8.31 1.95 15.10
CA ILE A 77 7.58 2.22 13.87
C ILE A 77 7.44 3.71 13.59
N LEU A 78 7.29 4.53 14.62
CA LEU A 78 7.25 5.98 14.50
C LEU A 78 8.61 6.52 14.04
N GLU A 79 9.71 6.05 14.64
CA GLU A 79 11.07 6.38 14.21
C GLU A 79 11.32 5.96 12.75
N GLY A 80 10.85 4.76 12.37
CA GLY A 80 10.92 4.26 11.00
C GLY A 80 10.18 5.15 10.00
N ALA A 81 8.99 5.62 10.35
CA ALA A 81 8.19 6.52 9.52
C ALA A 81 8.89 7.87 9.31
N PHE A 82 9.46 8.46 10.37
CA PHE A 82 10.23 9.70 10.25
C PHE A 82 11.50 9.52 9.41
N LYS A 83 12.24 8.41 9.60
CA LYS A 83 13.41 8.10 8.76
C LYS A 83 13.04 7.97 7.29
N ALA A 84 11.94 7.26 6.98
CA ALA A 84 11.44 7.13 5.63
C ALA A 84 11.08 8.49 5.00
N ALA A 85 10.36 9.33 5.73
CA ALA A 85 10.00 10.67 5.27
C ALA A 85 11.24 11.55 5.04
N MET A 86 12.23 11.50 5.92
CA MET A 86 13.50 12.22 5.77
C MET A 86 14.31 11.75 4.55
N ALA A 87 14.22 10.47 4.22
CA ALA A 87 14.82 9.90 3.01
C ALA A 87 13.99 10.15 1.74
N GLY A 88 12.83 10.82 1.86
CA GLY A 88 12.00 11.26 0.75
C GLY A 88 10.85 10.33 0.39
N ALA A 89 10.42 9.42 1.27
CA ALA A 89 9.17 8.69 1.09
C ALA A 89 7.97 9.65 1.14
N ASP A 90 6.98 9.42 0.29
CA ASP A 90 5.80 10.28 0.15
C ASP A 90 4.62 9.75 0.99
N SER A 91 4.60 8.46 1.28
CA SER A 91 3.66 7.80 2.18
C SER A 91 4.31 6.63 2.90
N VAL A 92 3.61 6.11 3.91
CA VAL A 92 4.01 4.89 4.63
C VAL A 92 2.89 3.85 4.57
N LEU A 93 3.27 2.57 4.50
CA LEU A 93 2.36 1.45 4.61
C LEU A 93 2.69 0.66 5.89
N THR A 94 1.67 0.27 6.63
CA THR A 94 1.85 -0.62 7.79
C THR A 94 0.77 -1.71 7.85
N PRO A 95 1.15 -2.98 8.07
CA PRO A 95 0.21 -4.06 8.34
C PRO A 95 -0.19 -4.15 9.83
N ARG A 96 0.24 -3.19 10.66
CA ARG A 96 -0.07 -3.11 12.09
C ARG A 96 -1.54 -2.75 12.32
N GLY A 97 -1.97 -2.83 13.57
CA GLY A 97 -3.33 -2.53 13.99
C GLY A 97 -3.75 -1.07 13.80
N MET A 98 -5.05 -0.82 13.94
CA MET A 98 -5.66 0.49 13.71
C MET A 98 -5.10 1.59 14.64
N ASP A 99 -4.70 1.23 15.85
CA ASP A 99 -4.04 2.11 16.81
C ASP A 99 -2.71 2.67 16.27
N VAL A 100 -1.96 1.86 15.54
CA VAL A 100 -0.70 2.28 14.89
C VAL A 100 -0.99 3.16 13.66
N VAL A 101 -1.99 2.82 12.87
CA VAL A 101 -2.43 3.65 11.74
C VAL A 101 -2.86 5.02 12.21
N GLU A 102 -3.69 5.09 13.25
CA GLU A 102 -4.15 6.35 13.86
C GLU A 102 -2.98 7.17 14.43
N MET A 103 -2.05 6.51 15.13
CA MET A 103 -0.85 7.15 15.66
C MET A 103 -0.03 7.82 14.55
N LEU A 104 0.25 7.11 13.45
CA LEU A 104 1.01 7.64 12.32
C LEU A 104 0.24 8.77 11.61
N SER A 105 -1.05 8.60 11.38
CA SER A 105 -1.91 9.62 10.78
C SER A 105 -1.95 10.90 11.62
N ASN A 106 -2.03 10.80 12.95
CA ASN A 106 -2.00 11.92 13.86
C ASN A 106 -0.66 12.68 13.88
N GLN A 107 0.43 12.05 13.41
CA GLN A 107 1.72 12.71 13.18
C GLN A 107 1.82 13.40 11.80
N GLY A 108 0.77 13.31 10.99
CA GLY A 108 0.71 13.94 9.67
C GLY A 108 1.26 13.08 8.52
N PHE A 109 1.55 11.80 8.76
CA PHE A 109 1.92 10.90 7.68
C PHE A 109 0.72 10.55 6.80
N ALA A 110 0.94 10.44 5.49
CA ALA A 110 0.01 9.77 4.60
C ALA A 110 0.15 8.25 4.80
N VAL A 111 -0.87 7.62 5.38
CA VAL A 111 -0.81 6.21 5.81
C VAL A 111 -1.66 5.34 4.91
N GLN A 112 -1.11 4.20 4.53
CA GLN A 112 -1.83 3.08 3.94
C GLN A 112 -1.86 1.91 4.93
N GLY A 113 -3.02 1.26 5.06
CA GLY A 113 -3.17 0.03 5.83
C GLY A 113 -3.06 -1.21 4.95
N HIS A 114 -3.22 -2.39 5.56
CA HIS A 114 -3.20 -3.67 4.87
C HIS A 114 -4.39 -4.52 5.30
N VAL A 115 -5.19 -4.97 4.37
CA VAL A 115 -6.37 -5.82 4.60
C VAL A 115 -6.41 -7.01 3.64
N GLY A 116 -7.28 -7.96 3.93
CA GLY A 116 -7.37 -9.20 3.17
C GLY A 116 -6.41 -10.25 3.73
N MET A 117 -5.70 -10.94 2.87
CA MET A 117 -4.70 -11.95 3.24
C MET A 117 -3.37 -11.28 3.58
N VAL A 118 -3.21 -10.86 4.82
CA VAL A 118 -1.91 -10.39 5.32
C VAL A 118 -1.00 -11.62 5.53
N PRO A 119 0.09 -11.79 4.77
CA PRO A 119 0.86 -13.05 4.74
C PRO A 119 1.37 -13.49 6.11
N SER A 120 1.79 -12.56 6.96
CA SER A 120 2.24 -12.85 8.34
C SER A 120 1.14 -13.43 9.25
N LEU A 121 -0.13 -13.28 8.87
CA LEU A 121 -1.30 -13.76 9.59
C LEU A 121 -1.95 -14.97 8.90
N SER A 122 -1.36 -15.51 7.83
CA SER A 122 -1.95 -16.55 6.99
C SER A 122 -2.38 -17.82 7.76
N THR A 123 -1.67 -18.17 8.82
CA THR A 123 -2.02 -19.32 9.67
C THR A 123 -3.40 -19.19 10.33
N GLN A 124 -3.88 -17.97 10.56
CA GLN A 124 -5.22 -17.70 11.10
C GLN A 124 -6.32 -18.04 10.09
N TYR A 125 -5.98 -18.14 8.81
CA TYR A 125 -6.90 -18.42 7.70
C TYR A 125 -6.72 -19.83 7.12
N GLY A 126 -5.87 -20.66 7.73
CA GLY A 126 -5.56 -22.01 7.25
C GLY A 126 -4.54 -22.03 6.11
N GLY A 127 -3.72 -21.01 5.97
CA GLY A 127 -2.73 -20.79 4.91
C GLY A 127 -3.08 -19.64 3.98
N ILE A 128 -2.23 -19.39 2.98
CA ILE A 128 -2.47 -18.37 1.97
C ILE A 128 -3.62 -18.82 1.07
N ARG A 129 -4.66 -18.01 0.98
CA ARG A 129 -5.83 -18.26 0.15
C ARG A 129 -6.57 -16.98 -0.20
N THR A 130 -7.40 -17.01 -1.21
CA THR A 130 -8.31 -15.91 -1.53
C THR A 130 -9.39 -15.80 -0.45
N LEU A 131 -9.55 -14.61 0.13
CA LEU A 131 -10.60 -14.22 1.07
C LEU A 131 -11.76 -13.52 0.33
N GLY A 132 -12.87 -13.30 1.04
CA GLY A 132 -14.04 -12.62 0.46
C GLY A 132 -14.90 -13.48 -0.46
N LYS A 133 -14.70 -14.81 -0.46
CA LYS A 133 -15.53 -15.75 -1.24
C LYS A 133 -16.93 -15.97 -0.67
N THR A 134 -17.16 -15.56 0.58
CA THR A 134 -18.47 -15.59 1.23
C THR A 134 -18.89 -14.18 1.61
N ALA A 135 -20.18 -13.94 1.76
CA ALA A 135 -20.70 -12.66 2.22
C ALA A 135 -20.14 -12.27 3.61
N GLU A 136 -19.95 -13.24 4.48
CA GLU A 136 -19.36 -13.02 5.81
C GLU A 136 -17.93 -12.53 5.74
N GLU A 137 -17.08 -13.16 4.90
CA GLU A 137 -15.71 -12.73 4.68
C GLU A 137 -15.66 -11.34 4.03
N ALA A 138 -16.48 -11.08 3.01
CA ALA A 138 -16.55 -9.78 2.35
C ALA A 138 -16.97 -8.67 3.32
N MET A 139 -17.97 -8.91 4.17
CA MET A 139 -18.40 -7.97 5.20
C MET A 139 -17.32 -7.71 6.26
N LYS A 140 -16.54 -8.73 6.61
CA LYS A 140 -15.38 -8.54 7.52
C LYS A 140 -14.35 -7.62 6.90
N ILE A 141 -14.00 -7.84 5.63
CA ILE A 141 -13.03 -6.99 4.90
C ILE A 141 -13.55 -5.55 4.82
N LEU A 142 -14.83 -5.35 4.46
CA LEU A 142 -15.45 -4.02 4.44
C LEU A 142 -15.38 -3.33 5.81
N LYS A 143 -15.63 -4.06 6.88
CA LYS A 143 -15.53 -3.54 8.25
C LYS A 143 -14.09 -3.12 8.58
N ASP A 144 -13.09 -3.90 8.18
CA ASP A 144 -11.70 -3.56 8.39
C ASP A 144 -11.28 -2.34 7.56
N MET A 145 -11.78 -2.21 6.31
CA MET A 145 -11.61 -1.00 5.50
C MET A 145 -12.19 0.25 6.18
N LYS A 146 -13.39 0.16 6.73
CA LYS A 146 -14.01 1.26 7.48
C LYS A 146 -13.21 1.67 8.71
N ARG A 147 -12.67 0.71 9.44
CA ARG A 147 -11.80 0.98 10.59
C ARG A 147 -10.50 1.67 10.19
N LEU A 148 -9.94 1.35 9.01
CA LEU A 148 -8.79 2.06 8.46
C LEU A 148 -9.13 3.50 8.08
N GLU A 149 -10.30 3.74 7.47
CA GLU A 149 -10.79 5.10 7.22
C GLU A 149 -10.89 5.91 8.51
N ASP A 150 -11.53 5.34 9.53
CA ASP A 150 -11.71 5.98 10.84
C ASP A 150 -10.37 6.28 11.53
N ALA A 151 -9.35 5.43 11.31
CA ALA A 151 -7.99 5.63 11.80
C ALA A 151 -7.17 6.66 10.99
N GLY A 152 -7.73 7.23 9.92
CA GLY A 152 -7.11 8.29 9.13
C GLY A 152 -6.20 7.81 7.99
N ALA A 153 -6.26 6.54 7.59
CA ALA A 153 -5.59 6.08 6.38
C ALA A 153 -6.18 6.75 5.13
N PHE A 154 -5.37 7.01 4.10
CA PHE A 154 -5.87 7.45 2.79
C PHE A 154 -6.05 6.29 1.81
N GLY A 155 -5.41 5.16 2.06
CA GLY A 155 -5.45 3.99 1.20
C GLY A 155 -5.22 2.69 1.96
N ALA A 156 -5.41 1.60 1.26
CA ALA A 156 -5.16 0.26 1.76
C ALA A 156 -4.62 -0.66 0.67
N GLU A 157 -3.62 -1.46 1.01
CA GLU A 157 -3.27 -2.65 0.27
C GLU A 157 -4.31 -3.72 0.56
N VAL A 158 -4.94 -4.24 -0.50
CA VAL A 158 -5.98 -5.26 -0.42
C VAL A 158 -5.45 -6.51 -1.12
N GLU A 159 -4.99 -7.47 -0.31
CA GLU A 159 -4.28 -8.65 -0.81
C GLU A 159 -5.14 -9.88 -0.85
N CYS A 160 -5.10 -10.59 -1.98
CA CYS A 160 -5.76 -11.88 -2.20
C CYS A 160 -7.26 -11.87 -1.81
N VAL A 161 -8.00 -10.88 -2.25
CA VAL A 161 -9.45 -10.77 -2.08
C VAL A 161 -10.15 -11.12 -3.39
N ALA A 162 -11.29 -11.84 -3.31
CA ALA A 162 -12.08 -12.15 -4.49
C ALA A 162 -12.53 -10.88 -5.21
N GLU A 163 -12.33 -10.81 -6.53
CA GLU A 163 -12.56 -9.60 -7.32
C GLU A 163 -14.00 -9.07 -7.22
N ASP A 164 -15.00 -9.95 -7.24
CA ASP A 164 -16.40 -9.55 -7.09
C ASP A 164 -16.65 -8.86 -5.74
N ALA A 165 -16.04 -9.37 -4.67
CA ALA A 165 -16.12 -8.76 -3.34
C ALA A 165 -15.39 -7.41 -3.32
N LEU A 166 -14.22 -7.31 -3.93
CA LEU A 166 -13.45 -6.06 -4.01
C LEU A 166 -14.22 -4.97 -4.75
N ILE A 167 -14.82 -5.29 -5.89
CA ILE A 167 -15.64 -4.37 -6.69
C ILE A 167 -16.80 -3.81 -5.86
N GLU A 168 -17.44 -4.67 -5.05
CA GLU A 168 -18.53 -4.23 -4.18
C GLU A 168 -18.02 -3.39 -3.01
N ILE A 169 -16.95 -3.82 -2.34
CA ILE A 169 -16.32 -3.08 -1.23
C ILE A 169 -15.89 -1.69 -1.67
N LYS A 170 -15.31 -1.53 -2.87
CA LYS A 170 -14.88 -0.24 -3.42
C LYS A 170 -15.99 0.81 -3.39
N LYS A 171 -17.24 0.43 -3.61
CA LYS A 171 -18.40 1.35 -3.61
C LYS A 171 -18.71 1.94 -2.23
N HIS A 172 -18.17 1.34 -1.19
CA HIS A 172 -18.50 1.66 0.21
C HIS A 172 -17.33 2.26 1.00
N THR A 173 -16.21 2.57 0.35
CA THR A 173 -15.04 3.16 1.02
C THR A 173 -14.44 4.31 0.21
N SER A 174 -13.95 5.32 0.90
CA SER A 174 -13.17 6.41 0.30
C SER A 174 -11.68 6.07 0.15
N LEU A 175 -11.19 5.01 0.82
CA LEU A 175 -9.80 4.59 0.73
C LEU A 175 -9.40 4.24 -0.70
N VAL A 176 -8.21 4.68 -1.10
CA VAL A 176 -7.57 4.23 -2.34
C VAL A 176 -7.21 2.76 -2.19
N ILE A 177 -7.67 1.92 -3.11
CA ILE A 177 -7.49 0.46 -3.05
C ILE A 177 -6.32 0.05 -3.94
N ASN A 178 -5.22 -0.38 -3.31
CA ASN A 178 -4.09 -1.03 -3.99
C ASN A 178 -4.38 -2.53 -4.07
N SER A 179 -4.74 -3.01 -5.26
CA SER A 179 -5.15 -4.39 -5.49
C SER A 179 -3.93 -5.28 -5.72
N LEU A 180 -3.62 -6.15 -4.77
CA LEU A 180 -2.54 -7.14 -4.84
C LEU A 180 -3.15 -8.55 -4.90
N GLY A 181 -3.08 -9.19 -6.05
CA GLY A 181 -3.70 -10.51 -6.25
C GLY A 181 -5.22 -10.51 -6.00
N ALA A 182 -5.89 -9.38 -6.18
CA ALA A 182 -7.32 -9.21 -5.94
C ALA A 182 -8.10 -8.76 -7.20
N GLY A 183 -7.51 -8.94 -8.36
CA GLY A 183 -8.10 -8.59 -9.66
C GLY A 183 -7.96 -7.11 -10.00
N SER A 184 -8.67 -6.69 -11.05
CA SER A 184 -8.59 -5.34 -11.63
C SER A 184 -9.56 -4.33 -11.02
N GLY A 185 -10.36 -4.76 -10.03
CA GLY A 185 -11.41 -3.94 -9.42
C GLY A 185 -10.91 -2.78 -8.53
N GLY A 186 -9.64 -2.81 -8.09
CA GLY A 186 -9.05 -1.75 -7.29
C GLY A 186 -8.83 -0.43 -8.04
N ASP A 187 -8.33 0.57 -7.36
CA ASP A 187 -7.95 1.87 -7.94
C ASP A 187 -6.53 1.81 -8.51
N VAL A 188 -5.67 1.01 -7.88
CA VAL A 188 -4.28 0.78 -8.23
C VAL A 188 -4.06 -0.70 -8.46
N ILE A 189 -3.42 -1.07 -9.55
CA ILE A 189 -2.93 -2.42 -9.80
C ILE A 189 -1.53 -2.52 -9.20
N PHE A 190 -1.39 -3.41 -8.22
CA PHE A 190 -0.12 -3.63 -7.53
C PHE A 190 0.49 -4.97 -7.91
N LEU A 191 1.74 -4.95 -8.36
CA LEU A 191 2.54 -6.11 -8.74
C LEU A 191 3.93 -6.05 -8.08
N PHE A 192 4.52 -7.20 -7.84
CA PHE A 192 5.95 -7.27 -7.50
C PHE A 192 6.80 -7.13 -8.76
N PHE A 193 8.01 -6.58 -8.61
CA PHE A 193 8.97 -6.44 -9.72
C PHE A 193 9.27 -7.81 -10.35
N GLU A 194 9.43 -8.82 -9.52
CA GLU A 194 9.70 -10.21 -9.91
C GLU A 194 8.57 -10.78 -10.78
N ASP A 195 7.30 -10.45 -10.49
CA ASP A 195 6.16 -10.90 -11.30
C ASP A 195 6.23 -10.33 -12.73
N ILE A 196 6.70 -9.09 -12.88
CA ILE A 196 6.81 -8.42 -14.18
C ILE A 196 8.01 -8.98 -14.97
N CYS A 197 9.11 -9.26 -14.29
CA CYS A 197 10.34 -9.77 -14.90
C CYS A 197 10.31 -11.28 -15.15
N GLY A 198 9.33 -12.01 -14.61
CA GLY A 198 9.20 -13.45 -14.79
C GLY A 198 10.22 -14.25 -13.98
N GLU A 199 10.61 -13.77 -12.81
CA GLU A 199 11.56 -14.42 -11.89
C GLU A 199 10.89 -15.28 -10.80
N THR A 200 9.62 -15.65 -10.98
CA THR A 200 8.83 -16.48 -10.06
C THR A 200 8.74 -17.93 -10.50
#